data_48d377b946fe743cd99b20c4bdf818e5
#
_entry.id   48d377b946fe743cd99b20c4bdf818e5
#
_cell.length_a   1.000
_cell.length_b   1.000
_cell.length_c   1.000
_cell.angle_alpha   90.00
_cell.angle_beta   90.00
_cell.angle_gamma   90.00
#
_symmetry.space_group_name_H-M   'P 1'
#
loop_
_entity.id
_entity.type
_entity.pdbx_description
1 polymer ?
#
loop_
_entity_poly.entity_id
_entity_poly.type
_entity_poly.pdbx_seq_one_letter_code
_entity_poly.pdbx_strand_id
1 'polypeptide(L)'
;MLAGSNPKSATLVKRKDGSYYIQICVEKKPPKQQDTDKVIGVDLGRTDIAHTSEGDNWNGQQLSRVRDHYSRLRGVLQRKASKGTRSSRRRCRELLQRLSGKERRFQVWVNHRISKAIVSRAKTTNSAIALEDLTGIRKRVNQQPRSKAERRRANSWAFYQLRQFLEYKARVAGVSLILVPPAYTSQTCHRCLHIHPEQGKSYRSGKKFKCGHCGWEGDADLNGANVIALLGAVVNQPRGSGLFCSLAEQSRLRATESPLRTA
;
A
#
# COMPACT_ATOMS: atom_id res chain seq x y z
N MET A 1 -20.03 0.19 21.61
CA MET A 1 -18.67 0.52 21.12
C MET A 1 -17.91 1.55 21.97
N LEU A 2 -18.53 2.24 22.91
CA LEU A 2 -17.89 3.23 23.77
C LEU A 2 -17.50 2.70 25.16
N ALA A 3 -17.84 1.45 25.46
CA ALA A 3 -17.49 0.82 26.74
C ALA A 3 -15.95 0.76 26.89
N GLY A 4 -15.46 1.34 28.00
CA GLY A 4 -14.02 1.41 28.30
C GLY A 4 -13.24 2.51 27.58
N SER A 5 -13.89 3.47 26.94
CA SER A 5 -13.25 4.62 26.28
C SER A 5 -13.58 5.91 27.05
N ASN A 6 -12.56 6.73 27.33
CA ASN A 6 -12.75 8.03 27.99
C ASN A 6 -13.02 9.11 26.93
N PRO A 7 -14.20 9.77 26.93
CA PRO A 7 -14.47 10.88 26.04
C PRO A 7 -13.64 12.09 26.46
N LYS A 8 -12.94 12.73 25.49
CA LYS A 8 -12.09 13.91 25.72
C LYS A 8 -12.79 15.20 25.26
N SER A 9 -13.49 15.13 24.14
CA SER A 9 -14.22 16.28 23.59
C SER A 9 -15.37 15.82 22.72
N ALA A 10 -16.36 16.69 22.56
CA ALA A 10 -17.47 16.51 21.64
C ALA A 10 -17.64 17.77 20.78
N THR A 11 -17.88 17.61 19.50
CA THR A 11 -18.11 18.70 18.55
C THR A 11 -19.42 18.47 17.83
N LEU A 12 -20.31 19.48 17.87
CA LEU A 12 -21.54 19.49 17.09
C LEU A 12 -21.24 19.98 15.68
N VAL A 13 -21.52 19.17 14.68
CA VAL A 13 -21.27 19.46 13.26
C VAL A 13 -22.59 19.50 12.49
N LYS A 14 -22.88 20.65 11.86
CA LYS A 14 -23.98 20.78 10.89
C LYS A 14 -23.48 20.45 9.50
N ARG A 15 -24.11 19.46 8.83
CA ARG A 15 -23.82 19.16 7.44
C ARG A 15 -24.59 20.05 6.46
N LYS A 16 -24.18 20.06 5.20
CA LYS A 16 -24.82 20.84 4.13
C LYS A 16 -26.26 20.42 3.82
N ASP A 17 -26.65 19.21 4.17
CA ASP A 17 -28.02 18.67 4.05
C ASP A 17 -28.95 19.06 5.21
N GLY A 18 -28.43 19.85 6.16
CA GLY A 18 -29.14 20.29 7.34
C GLY A 18 -29.07 19.33 8.54
N SER A 19 -28.54 18.13 8.37
CA SER A 19 -28.39 17.15 9.46
C SER A 19 -27.29 17.58 10.46
N TYR A 20 -27.51 17.24 11.73
CA TYR A 20 -26.55 17.48 12.81
C TYR A 20 -25.92 16.16 13.26
N TYR A 21 -24.62 16.21 13.55
CA TYR A 21 -23.83 15.08 14.04
C TYR A 21 -23.04 15.53 15.26
N ILE A 22 -22.98 14.67 16.27
CA ILE A 22 -22.07 14.83 17.40
C ILE A 22 -20.86 13.96 17.12
N GLN A 23 -19.68 14.59 16.98
CA GLN A 23 -18.39 13.91 16.89
C GLN A 23 -17.79 13.84 18.28
N ILE A 24 -17.63 12.63 18.81
CA ILE A 24 -17.03 12.40 20.12
C ILE A 24 -15.61 11.90 19.91
N CYS A 25 -14.63 12.64 20.44
CA CYS A 25 -13.25 12.20 20.51
C CYS A 25 -13.06 11.33 21.75
N VAL A 26 -12.59 10.11 21.57
CA VAL A 26 -12.35 9.18 22.67
C VAL A 26 -10.87 8.80 22.72
N GLU A 27 -10.33 8.69 23.93
CA GLU A 27 -9.00 8.15 24.16
C GLU A 27 -9.10 6.67 24.51
N LYS A 28 -8.35 5.84 23.78
CA LYS A 28 -8.23 4.42 24.05
C LYS A 28 -6.77 3.99 23.90
N LYS A 29 -6.26 3.31 24.91
CA LYS A 29 -4.93 2.66 24.78
C LYS A 29 -4.97 1.60 23.69
N PRO A 30 -4.04 1.60 22.74
CA PRO A 30 -3.97 0.55 21.74
C PRO A 30 -3.69 -0.81 22.44
N PRO A 31 -4.20 -1.92 21.92
CA PRO A 31 -3.86 -3.24 22.42
C PRO A 31 -2.35 -3.49 22.23
N LYS A 32 -1.79 -4.41 23.04
CA LYS A 32 -0.41 -4.85 22.85
C LYS A 32 -0.26 -5.42 21.43
N GLN A 33 0.82 -5.08 20.76
CA GLN A 33 1.14 -5.63 19.46
C GLN A 33 1.38 -7.14 19.56
N GLN A 34 0.94 -7.87 18.54
CA GLN A 34 1.20 -9.28 18.40
C GLN A 34 2.69 -9.50 18.21
N ASP A 35 3.26 -10.42 18.98
CA ASP A 35 4.62 -10.91 18.80
C ASP A 35 4.56 -12.08 17.82
N THR A 36 5.18 -11.92 16.64
CA THR A 36 5.07 -12.89 15.55
C THR A 36 6.23 -12.76 14.56
N ASP A 37 6.71 -13.91 14.08
CA ASP A 37 7.70 -13.99 13.00
C ASP A 37 7.04 -14.05 11.62
N LYS A 38 5.70 -14.24 11.56
CA LYS A 38 4.96 -14.29 10.30
C LYS A 38 4.72 -12.89 9.78
N VAL A 39 4.97 -12.69 8.50
CA VAL A 39 4.80 -11.40 7.84
C VAL A 39 4.02 -11.56 6.55
N ILE A 40 2.97 -10.77 6.40
CA ILE A 40 2.24 -10.60 5.14
C ILE A 40 2.83 -9.39 4.43
N GLY A 41 3.48 -9.61 3.29
CA GLY A 41 3.93 -8.53 2.41
C GLY A 41 2.77 -8.01 1.57
N VAL A 42 2.70 -6.71 1.38
CA VAL A 42 1.67 -6.05 0.58
C VAL A 42 2.32 -5.11 -0.43
N ASP A 43 2.22 -5.47 -1.71
CA ASP A 43 2.61 -4.60 -2.82
C ASP A 43 1.45 -3.66 -3.15
N LEU A 44 1.73 -2.36 -3.22
CA LEU A 44 0.75 -1.31 -3.53
C LEU A 44 0.94 -0.81 -4.97
N GLY A 45 0.05 -1.24 -5.86
CA GLY A 45 0.13 -0.95 -7.28
C GLY A 45 -0.89 0.07 -7.80
N ARG A 46 -0.74 0.47 -9.06
CA ARG A 46 -1.69 1.33 -9.79
C ARG A 46 -2.76 0.55 -10.53
N THR A 47 -2.41 -0.60 -11.05
CA THR A 47 -3.32 -1.51 -11.79
C THR A 47 -4.09 -2.36 -10.81
N ASP A 48 -3.40 -3.07 -9.98
CA ASP A 48 -3.94 -3.66 -8.77
C ASP A 48 -3.61 -2.71 -7.62
N ILE A 49 -4.62 -2.37 -6.82
CA ILE A 49 -4.49 -1.40 -5.73
C ILE A 49 -3.60 -1.95 -4.64
N ALA A 50 -3.75 -3.25 -4.35
CA ALA A 50 -2.93 -3.98 -3.41
C ALA A 50 -2.90 -5.47 -3.81
N HIS A 51 -1.75 -6.09 -3.63
CA HIS A 51 -1.54 -7.54 -3.75
C HIS A 51 -0.82 -8.05 -2.51
N THR A 52 -1.29 -9.13 -1.90
CA THR A 52 -0.64 -9.71 -0.71
C THR A 52 0.20 -10.93 -1.06
N SER A 53 1.20 -11.25 -0.23
CA SER A 53 2.00 -12.47 -0.36
C SER A 53 1.17 -13.75 -0.15
N GLU A 54 -0.03 -13.66 0.43
CA GLU A 54 -0.99 -14.76 0.56
C GLU A 54 -1.88 -14.95 -0.68
N GLY A 55 -1.73 -14.12 -1.72
CA GLY A 55 -2.45 -14.21 -2.99
C GLY A 55 -3.73 -13.38 -3.07
N ASP A 56 -4.11 -12.63 -2.02
CA ASP A 56 -5.24 -11.71 -2.10
C ASP A 56 -4.90 -10.56 -3.05
N ASN A 57 -5.83 -10.24 -3.96
CA ASN A 57 -5.64 -9.18 -4.95
C ASN A 57 -6.87 -8.25 -5.02
N TRP A 58 -6.63 -6.95 -5.02
CA TRP A 58 -7.66 -5.91 -5.19
C TRP A 58 -7.41 -5.13 -6.48
N ASN A 59 -8.14 -5.53 -7.52
CA ASN A 59 -8.04 -4.90 -8.83
C ASN A 59 -8.56 -3.47 -8.84
N GLY A 60 -7.81 -2.56 -9.51
CA GLY A 60 -8.14 -1.13 -9.61
C GLY A 60 -9.07 -0.77 -10.77
N GLN A 61 -9.56 -1.72 -11.57
CA GLN A 61 -10.36 -1.44 -12.78
C GLN A 61 -11.64 -0.67 -12.47
N GLN A 62 -12.38 -1.08 -11.44
CA GLN A 62 -13.61 -0.38 -11.05
C GLN A 62 -13.34 1.06 -10.63
N LEU A 63 -12.29 1.29 -9.87
CA LEU A 63 -11.87 2.63 -9.45
C LEU A 63 -11.49 3.49 -10.65
N SER A 64 -10.77 2.93 -11.61
CA SER A 64 -10.40 3.60 -12.86
C SER A 64 -11.62 3.96 -13.71
N ARG A 65 -12.59 3.05 -13.87
CA ARG A 65 -13.86 3.31 -14.57
C ARG A 65 -14.64 4.45 -13.93
N VAL A 66 -14.77 4.46 -12.61
CA VAL A 66 -15.45 5.52 -11.85
C VAL A 66 -14.75 6.87 -12.04
N ARG A 67 -13.43 6.90 -11.95
CA ARG A 67 -12.63 8.11 -12.18
C ARG A 67 -12.79 8.67 -13.59
N ASP A 68 -12.73 7.81 -14.59
CA ASP A 68 -12.86 8.22 -16.00
C ASP A 68 -14.28 8.70 -16.30
N HIS A 69 -15.31 8.05 -15.73
CA HIS A 69 -16.69 8.52 -15.82
C HIS A 69 -16.85 9.93 -15.24
N TYR A 70 -16.47 10.16 -14.00
CA TYR A 70 -16.60 11.48 -13.37
C TYR A 70 -15.73 12.55 -14.02
N SER A 71 -14.56 12.18 -14.56
CA SER A 71 -13.72 13.10 -15.29
C SER A 71 -14.36 13.58 -16.60
N ARG A 72 -14.91 12.66 -17.39
CA ARG A 72 -15.64 12.97 -18.62
C ARG A 72 -16.86 13.86 -18.33
N LEU A 73 -17.66 13.46 -17.33
CA LEU A 73 -18.86 14.19 -16.93
C LEU A 73 -18.52 15.62 -16.49
N ARG A 74 -17.49 15.80 -15.63
CA ARG A 74 -17.01 17.13 -15.23
C ARG A 74 -16.56 17.95 -16.44
N GLY A 75 -15.80 17.37 -17.36
CA GLY A 75 -15.33 18.07 -18.56
C GLY A 75 -16.47 18.55 -19.45
N VAL A 76 -17.52 17.77 -19.63
CA VAL A 76 -18.73 18.16 -20.38
C VAL A 76 -19.47 19.30 -19.68
N LEU A 77 -19.72 19.15 -18.38
CA LEU A 77 -20.44 20.17 -17.60
C LEU A 77 -19.67 21.48 -17.49
N GLN A 78 -18.36 21.45 -17.34
CA GLN A 78 -17.50 22.64 -17.30
C GLN A 78 -17.55 23.40 -18.64
N ARG A 79 -17.46 22.71 -19.76
CA ARG A 79 -17.60 23.34 -21.10
C ARG A 79 -18.97 24.00 -21.29
N LYS A 80 -20.06 23.31 -20.88
CA LYS A 80 -21.42 23.88 -20.93
C LYS A 80 -21.58 25.05 -19.96
N ALA A 81 -20.96 24.98 -18.78
CA ALA A 81 -20.99 26.07 -17.81
C ALA A 81 -20.22 27.32 -18.26
N SER A 82 -19.27 27.23 -19.20
CA SER A 82 -18.52 28.37 -19.74
C SER A 82 -19.20 29.00 -20.93
N LYS A 83 -19.89 28.25 -21.79
CA LYS A 83 -20.38 28.71 -23.12
C LYS A 83 -21.91 28.78 -23.23
N GLY A 84 -22.69 28.30 -22.28
CA GLY A 84 -24.13 28.22 -22.35
C GLY A 84 -24.86 29.53 -22.02
N THR A 85 -26.20 29.52 -22.12
CA THR A 85 -27.08 30.59 -21.63
C THR A 85 -26.97 30.75 -20.12
N ARG A 86 -27.44 31.87 -19.55
CA ARG A 86 -27.41 32.10 -18.08
C ARG A 86 -28.06 30.97 -17.32
N SER A 87 -29.20 30.45 -17.76
CA SER A 87 -29.92 29.35 -17.14
C SER A 87 -29.15 28.04 -17.23
N SER A 88 -28.63 27.66 -18.39
CA SER A 88 -27.85 26.44 -18.58
C SER A 88 -26.53 26.44 -17.80
N ARG A 89 -25.85 27.63 -17.75
CA ARG A 89 -24.64 27.81 -16.94
C ARG A 89 -24.92 27.59 -15.44
N ARG A 90 -26.00 28.18 -14.91
CA ARG A 90 -26.42 27.98 -13.52
C ARG A 90 -26.66 26.50 -13.22
N ARG A 91 -27.50 25.82 -14.04
CA ARG A 91 -27.79 24.39 -13.87
C ARG A 91 -26.55 23.52 -13.93
N CYS A 92 -25.62 23.79 -14.85
CA CYS A 92 -24.36 23.02 -14.92
C CYS A 92 -23.48 23.24 -13.69
N ARG A 93 -23.41 24.44 -13.11
CA ARG A 93 -22.68 24.71 -11.86
C ARG A 93 -23.28 23.97 -10.68
N GLU A 94 -24.62 23.94 -10.55
CA GLU A 94 -25.32 23.18 -9.52
C GLU A 94 -25.03 21.66 -9.63
N LEU A 95 -25.04 21.12 -10.86
CA LEU A 95 -24.69 19.71 -11.10
C LEU A 95 -23.21 19.43 -10.74
N LEU A 96 -22.28 20.31 -11.12
CA LEU A 96 -20.86 20.20 -10.73
C LEU A 96 -20.68 20.20 -9.21
N GLN A 97 -21.46 21.03 -8.51
CA GLN A 97 -21.44 21.06 -7.04
C GLN A 97 -21.96 19.76 -6.44
N ARG A 98 -23.06 19.16 -6.97
CA ARG A 98 -23.60 17.87 -6.54
C ARG A 98 -22.64 16.71 -6.83
N LEU A 99 -21.85 16.79 -7.90
CA LEU A 99 -20.82 15.79 -8.25
C LEU A 99 -19.54 15.93 -7.40
N SER A 100 -19.38 17.09 -6.77
CA SER A 100 -18.19 17.37 -5.96
C SER A 100 -17.99 16.32 -4.85
N GLY A 101 -16.80 15.76 -4.80
CA GLY A 101 -16.40 14.80 -3.78
C GLY A 101 -16.92 13.36 -3.96
N LYS A 102 -17.81 13.05 -4.94
CA LYS A 102 -18.33 11.68 -5.13
C LYS A 102 -17.21 10.69 -5.46
N GLU A 103 -16.34 11.05 -6.40
CA GLU A 103 -15.15 10.23 -6.75
C GLU A 103 -14.24 10.01 -5.53
N ARG A 104 -13.95 11.09 -4.79
CA ARG A 104 -13.12 11.00 -3.58
C ARG A 104 -13.74 10.08 -2.52
N ARG A 105 -15.04 10.20 -2.27
CA ARG A 105 -15.73 9.32 -1.30
C ARG A 105 -15.69 7.87 -1.72
N PHE A 106 -15.89 7.57 -3.01
CA PHE A 106 -15.77 6.21 -3.53
C PHE A 106 -14.37 5.65 -3.31
N GLN A 107 -13.32 6.41 -3.61
CA GLN A 107 -11.94 5.99 -3.37
C GLN A 107 -11.65 5.74 -1.89
N VAL A 108 -12.10 6.65 -1.01
CA VAL A 108 -11.99 6.48 0.45
C VAL A 108 -12.64 5.17 0.89
N TRP A 109 -13.84 4.89 0.40
CA TRP A 109 -14.57 3.66 0.70
C TRP A 109 -13.82 2.41 0.23
N VAL A 110 -13.27 2.41 -0.99
CA VAL A 110 -12.42 1.30 -1.49
C VAL A 110 -11.23 1.08 -0.57
N ASN A 111 -10.48 2.14 -0.24
CA ASN A 111 -9.31 2.06 0.63
C ASN A 111 -9.68 1.56 2.05
N HIS A 112 -10.86 1.95 2.56
CA HIS A 112 -11.35 1.44 3.84
C HIS A 112 -11.65 -0.06 3.80
N ARG A 113 -12.22 -0.57 2.69
CA ARG A 113 -12.49 -2.00 2.53
C ARG A 113 -11.21 -2.81 2.43
N ILE A 114 -10.27 -2.39 1.57
CA ILE A 114 -8.99 -3.06 1.38
C ILE A 114 -8.20 -3.10 2.69
N SER A 115 -8.02 -1.96 3.34
CA SER A 115 -7.27 -1.90 4.60
C SER A 115 -7.92 -2.69 5.73
N LYS A 116 -9.27 -2.77 5.77
CA LYS A 116 -9.97 -3.64 6.72
C LYS A 116 -9.70 -5.12 6.44
N ALA A 117 -9.77 -5.55 5.19
CA ALA A 117 -9.54 -6.94 4.80
C ALA A 117 -8.11 -7.38 5.15
N ILE A 118 -7.09 -6.60 4.76
CA ILE A 118 -5.68 -6.91 5.04
C ILE A 118 -5.42 -6.99 6.55
N VAL A 119 -5.89 -6.00 7.34
CA VAL A 119 -5.67 -6.00 8.79
C VAL A 119 -6.43 -7.15 9.48
N SER A 120 -7.67 -7.46 9.02
CA SER A 120 -8.42 -8.59 9.57
C SER A 120 -7.71 -9.91 9.28
N ARG A 121 -7.18 -10.08 8.07
CA ARG A 121 -6.39 -11.26 7.69
C ARG A 121 -5.15 -11.40 8.55
N ALA A 122 -4.34 -10.34 8.65
CA ALA A 122 -3.13 -10.32 9.47
C ALA A 122 -3.42 -10.65 10.95
N LYS A 123 -4.52 -10.12 11.48
CA LYS A 123 -4.96 -10.44 12.85
C LYS A 123 -5.32 -11.92 13.01
N THR A 124 -6.08 -12.48 12.05
CA THR A 124 -6.52 -13.89 12.11
C THR A 124 -5.35 -14.87 11.97
N THR A 125 -4.38 -14.54 11.09
CA THR A 125 -3.20 -15.39 10.85
C THR A 125 -2.07 -15.14 11.84
N ASN A 126 -2.27 -14.24 12.83
CA ASN A 126 -1.23 -13.78 13.75
C ASN A 126 0.05 -13.35 13.00
N SER A 127 -0.08 -12.42 12.05
CA SER A 127 1.00 -11.96 11.19
C SER A 127 1.19 -10.46 11.29
N ALA A 128 2.43 -10.00 11.14
CA ALA A 128 2.73 -8.59 10.89
C ALA A 128 2.43 -8.22 9.43
N ILE A 129 2.27 -6.94 9.14
CA ILE A 129 2.07 -6.43 7.77
C ILE A 129 3.33 -5.68 7.35
N ALA A 130 3.93 -6.05 6.22
CA ALA A 130 5.03 -5.30 5.61
C ALA A 130 4.55 -4.53 4.38
N LEU A 131 4.95 -3.26 4.27
CA LEU A 131 4.65 -2.36 3.16
C LEU A 131 5.92 -1.68 2.68
N GLU A 132 5.97 -1.33 1.40
CA GLU A 132 7.02 -0.44 0.90
C GLU A 132 6.88 0.99 1.45
N ASP A 133 8.01 1.61 1.81
CA ASP A 133 8.04 3.03 2.11
C ASP A 133 8.06 3.87 0.83
N LEU A 134 6.87 4.21 0.35
CA LEU A 134 6.68 5.01 -0.85
C LEU A 134 6.73 6.53 -0.57
N THR A 135 7.34 6.96 0.53
CA THR A 135 7.53 8.38 0.84
C THR A 135 8.34 9.06 -0.26
N GLY A 136 7.83 10.19 -0.78
CA GLY A 136 8.49 10.94 -1.85
C GLY A 136 8.32 10.38 -3.28
N ILE A 137 7.65 9.25 -3.48
CA ILE A 137 7.44 8.64 -4.80
C ILE A 137 6.78 9.60 -5.81
N ARG A 138 5.87 10.46 -5.35
CA ARG A 138 5.22 11.46 -6.21
C ARG A 138 6.22 12.45 -6.82
N LYS A 139 7.23 12.90 -6.07
CA LYS A 139 8.27 13.80 -6.57
C LYS A 139 9.05 13.11 -7.69
N ARG A 140 9.49 11.87 -7.46
CA ARG A 140 10.23 11.05 -8.46
C ARG A 140 9.41 10.76 -9.71
N VAL A 141 8.13 10.40 -9.54
CA VAL A 141 7.21 10.11 -10.66
C VAL A 141 6.93 11.34 -11.52
N ASN A 142 6.86 12.55 -10.92
CA ASN A 142 6.60 13.79 -11.64
C ASN A 142 7.82 14.33 -12.40
N GLN A 143 9.03 13.88 -12.09
CA GLN A 143 10.25 14.23 -12.80
C GLN A 143 10.34 13.57 -14.18
N GLN A 144 9.62 12.46 -14.41
CA GLN A 144 9.63 11.78 -15.70
C GLN A 144 8.67 12.43 -16.69
N PRO A 145 9.06 12.60 -17.97
CA PRO A 145 8.17 13.09 -19.01
C PRO A 145 7.00 12.11 -19.19
N ARG A 146 5.77 12.62 -19.09
CA ARG A 146 4.54 11.81 -19.20
C ARG A 146 3.43 12.62 -19.83
N SER A 147 2.52 11.95 -20.53
CA SER A 147 1.29 12.56 -21.03
C SER A 147 0.43 13.14 -19.89
N LYS A 148 -0.40 14.13 -20.20
CA LYS A 148 -1.33 14.75 -19.24
C LYS A 148 -2.26 13.70 -18.58
N ALA A 149 -2.69 12.69 -19.35
CA ALA A 149 -3.56 11.61 -18.86
C ALA A 149 -2.83 10.70 -17.89
N GLU A 150 -1.59 10.30 -18.19
CA GLU A 150 -0.77 9.46 -17.32
C GLU A 150 -0.37 10.19 -16.03
N ARG A 151 -0.01 11.48 -16.12
CA ARG A 151 0.29 12.31 -14.95
C ARG A 151 -0.93 12.41 -14.04
N ARG A 152 -2.14 12.61 -14.61
CA ARG A 152 -3.38 12.61 -13.83
C ARG A 152 -3.62 11.27 -13.13
N ARG A 153 -3.45 10.15 -13.85
CA ARG A 153 -3.61 8.80 -13.29
C ARG A 153 -2.60 8.54 -12.16
N ALA A 154 -1.35 8.91 -12.35
CA ALA A 154 -0.30 8.76 -11.34
C ALA A 154 -0.57 9.60 -10.09
N ASN A 155 -0.97 10.87 -10.24
CA ASN A 155 -1.26 11.76 -9.11
C ASN A 155 -2.58 11.43 -8.40
N SER A 156 -3.52 10.77 -9.08
CA SER A 156 -4.80 10.36 -8.51
C SER A 156 -4.70 9.06 -7.68
N TRP A 157 -3.56 8.40 -7.69
CA TRP A 157 -3.34 7.18 -6.92
C TRP A 157 -3.19 7.48 -5.42
N ALA A 158 -4.13 7.00 -4.62
CA ALA A 158 -4.23 7.34 -3.19
C ALA A 158 -3.56 6.29 -2.30
N PHE A 159 -2.37 5.79 -2.69
CA PHE A 159 -1.58 4.84 -1.88
C PHE A 159 -1.25 5.39 -0.49
N TYR A 160 -0.94 6.68 -0.38
CA TYR A 160 -0.67 7.32 0.91
C TYR A 160 -1.87 7.22 1.85
N GLN A 161 -3.10 7.43 1.35
CA GLN A 161 -4.32 7.27 2.14
C GLN A 161 -4.54 5.81 2.55
N LEU A 162 -4.26 4.84 1.63
CA LEU A 162 -4.38 3.42 1.95
C LEU A 162 -3.37 3.02 3.03
N ARG A 163 -2.12 3.50 2.92
CA ARG A 163 -1.09 3.33 3.96
C ARG A 163 -1.56 3.88 5.31
N GLN A 164 -2.04 5.13 5.37
CA GLN A 164 -2.57 5.71 6.59
C GLN A 164 -3.71 4.87 7.20
N PHE A 165 -4.58 4.30 6.33
CA PHE A 165 -5.66 3.44 6.81
C PHE A 165 -5.16 2.09 7.33
N LEU A 166 -4.12 1.54 6.76
CA LEU A 166 -3.44 0.36 7.27
C LEU A 166 -2.77 0.65 8.61
N GLU A 167 -2.02 1.75 8.72
CA GLU A 167 -1.30 2.16 9.93
C GLU A 167 -2.25 2.28 11.14
N TYR A 168 -3.31 3.10 11.03
CA TYR A 168 -4.20 3.28 12.19
C TYR A 168 -5.02 2.03 12.52
N LYS A 169 -5.47 1.26 11.50
CA LYS A 169 -6.25 0.04 11.73
C LYS A 169 -5.40 -1.08 12.32
N ALA A 170 -4.18 -1.25 11.83
CA ALA A 170 -3.22 -2.19 12.38
C ALA A 170 -2.95 -1.87 13.86
N ARG A 171 -2.70 -0.60 14.18
CA ARG A 171 -2.51 -0.14 15.56
C ARG A 171 -3.71 -0.43 16.45
N VAL A 172 -4.94 -0.16 15.97
CA VAL A 172 -6.18 -0.45 16.70
C VAL A 172 -6.41 -1.95 16.88
N ALA A 173 -5.96 -2.77 15.92
CA ALA A 173 -6.11 -4.22 15.96
C ALA A 173 -4.99 -4.93 16.76
N GLY A 174 -3.90 -4.23 17.13
CA GLY A 174 -2.72 -4.81 17.75
C GLY A 174 -1.82 -5.55 16.76
N VAL A 175 -1.93 -5.25 15.45
CA VAL A 175 -1.10 -5.83 14.39
C VAL A 175 0.11 -4.94 14.16
N SER A 176 1.31 -5.51 14.09
CA SER A 176 2.54 -4.79 13.74
C SER A 176 2.54 -4.41 12.27
N LEU A 177 2.97 -3.18 11.96
CA LEU A 177 3.16 -2.71 10.59
C LEU A 177 4.61 -2.28 10.40
N ILE A 178 5.25 -2.84 9.37
CA ILE A 178 6.67 -2.70 9.07
C ILE A 178 6.79 -1.99 7.72
N LEU A 179 7.69 -1.02 7.64
CA LEU A 179 8.02 -0.35 6.39
C LEU A 179 9.36 -0.87 5.89
N VAL A 180 9.39 -1.30 4.62
CA VAL A 180 10.61 -1.76 3.97
C VAL A 180 11.04 -0.79 2.87
N PRO A 181 12.37 -0.68 2.58
CA PRO A 181 12.86 0.11 1.48
C PRO A 181 12.29 -0.38 0.15
N PRO A 182 11.83 0.51 -0.75
CA PRO A 182 11.23 0.12 -2.04
C PRO A 182 12.28 -0.22 -3.12
N ALA A 183 13.57 -0.16 -2.78
CA ALA A 183 14.63 -0.45 -3.73
C ALA A 183 14.63 -1.93 -4.10
N TYR A 184 14.60 -2.19 -5.41
CA TYR A 184 14.68 -3.53 -6.01
C TYR A 184 13.58 -4.52 -5.69
N THR A 185 12.56 -4.18 -4.91
CA THR A 185 11.46 -5.09 -4.55
C THR A 185 10.74 -5.69 -5.75
N SER A 186 10.52 -4.90 -6.82
CA SER A 186 9.91 -5.35 -8.07
C SER A 186 10.88 -6.05 -9.03
N GLN A 187 12.19 -6.01 -8.77
CA GLN A 187 13.24 -6.58 -9.64
C GLN A 187 13.82 -7.89 -9.09
N THR A 188 13.69 -8.10 -7.79
CA THR A 188 14.21 -9.28 -7.09
C THR A 188 13.28 -10.46 -7.27
N CYS A 189 13.81 -11.64 -7.53
CA CYS A 189 13.07 -12.90 -7.50
C CYS A 189 12.87 -13.33 -6.03
N HIS A 190 11.63 -13.52 -5.59
CA HIS A 190 11.36 -13.95 -4.21
C HIS A 190 11.89 -15.35 -3.87
N ARG A 191 12.08 -16.22 -4.90
CA ARG A 191 12.52 -17.61 -4.71
C ARG A 191 14.02 -17.76 -4.50
N CYS A 192 14.82 -17.03 -5.28
CA CYS A 192 16.29 -17.16 -5.26
C CYS A 192 17.01 -15.86 -4.92
N LEU A 193 16.28 -14.78 -4.67
CA LEU A 193 16.78 -13.43 -4.34
C LEU A 193 17.68 -12.81 -5.42
N HIS A 194 17.73 -13.41 -6.62
CA HIS A 194 18.52 -12.88 -7.73
C HIS A 194 17.86 -11.64 -8.31
N ILE A 195 18.68 -10.64 -8.64
CA ILE A 195 18.29 -9.41 -9.35
C ILE A 195 18.90 -9.47 -10.74
N HIS A 196 18.26 -8.83 -11.73
CA HIS A 196 18.81 -8.78 -13.08
C HIS A 196 20.22 -8.18 -13.07
N PRO A 197 21.24 -8.85 -13.68
CA PRO A 197 22.64 -8.41 -13.59
C PRO A 197 22.90 -7.07 -14.29
N GLU A 198 22.15 -6.76 -15.33
CA GLU A 198 22.27 -5.49 -16.04
C GLU A 198 21.46 -4.39 -15.33
N GLN A 199 22.17 -3.27 -15.03
CA GLN A 199 21.55 -2.12 -14.37
C GLN A 199 20.39 -1.56 -15.21
N GLY A 200 19.24 -1.32 -14.57
CA GLY A 200 18.03 -0.78 -15.22
C GLY A 200 17.17 -1.81 -15.94
N LYS A 201 17.64 -3.07 -16.10
CA LYS A 201 16.82 -4.17 -16.60
C LYS A 201 16.12 -4.92 -15.47
N SER A 202 15.05 -5.61 -15.81
CA SER A 202 14.27 -6.42 -14.87
C SER A 202 13.73 -7.65 -15.60
N TYR A 203 13.54 -8.72 -14.86
CA TYR A 203 12.83 -9.92 -15.32
C TYR A 203 11.31 -9.73 -15.41
N ARG A 204 10.81 -8.55 -15.07
CA ARG A 204 9.39 -8.20 -15.12
C ARG A 204 9.01 -7.71 -16.52
N SER A 205 7.95 -8.29 -17.09
CA SER A 205 7.27 -7.84 -18.31
C SER A 205 5.79 -7.66 -18.04
N GLY A 206 5.36 -6.42 -17.80
CA GLY A 206 3.98 -6.12 -17.40
C GLY A 206 3.61 -6.79 -16.08
N LYS A 207 2.64 -7.73 -16.12
CA LYS A 207 2.23 -8.53 -14.95
C LYS A 207 2.96 -9.87 -14.82
N LYS A 208 3.79 -10.22 -15.78
CA LYS A 208 4.58 -11.46 -15.73
C LYS A 208 5.97 -11.18 -15.19
N PHE A 209 6.46 -12.09 -14.36
CA PHE A 209 7.83 -12.14 -13.89
C PHE A 209 8.41 -13.50 -14.24
N LYS A 210 9.58 -13.55 -14.89
CA LYS A 210 10.28 -14.79 -15.22
C LYS A 210 11.74 -14.64 -14.85
N CYS A 211 12.15 -15.30 -13.77
CA CYS A 211 13.53 -15.24 -13.32
C CYS A 211 14.51 -15.91 -14.30
N GLY A 212 15.47 -15.16 -14.80
CA GLY A 212 16.51 -15.72 -15.67
C GLY A 212 17.52 -16.63 -14.94
N HIS A 213 17.57 -16.62 -13.62
CA HIS A 213 18.49 -17.43 -12.83
C HIS A 213 17.88 -18.78 -12.42
N CYS A 214 16.72 -18.76 -11.73
CA CYS A 214 16.11 -20.01 -11.21
C CYS A 214 14.94 -20.53 -12.04
N GLY A 215 14.57 -19.83 -13.13
CA GLY A 215 13.47 -20.22 -14.01
C GLY A 215 12.06 -20.02 -13.43
N TRP A 216 11.91 -19.52 -12.20
CA TRP A 216 10.59 -19.27 -11.63
C TRP A 216 9.79 -18.27 -12.47
N GLU A 217 8.53 -18.61 -12.74
CA GLU A 217 7.60 -17.77 -13.52
C GLU A 217 6.28 -17.60 -12.76
N GLY A 218 5.73 -16.38 -12.76
CA GLY A 218 4.47 -16.09 -12.09
C GLY A 218 4.03 -14.63 -12.24
N ASP A 219 3.06 -14.23 -11.39
CA ASP A 219 2.58 -12.86 -11.33
C ASP A 219 3.62 -11.95 -10.69
N ALA A 220 3.89 -10.80 -11.33
CA ALA A 220 4.92 -9.86 -10.89
C ALA A 220 4.54 -9.13 -9.59
N ASP A 221 3.25 -8.87 -9.36
CA ASP A 221 2.78 -8.19 -8.17
C ASP A 221 2.79 -9.16 -6.97
N LEU A 222 2.51 -10.47 -7.21
CA LEU A 222 2.72 -11.53 -6.21
C LEU A 222 4.21 -11.69 -5.86
N ASN A 223 5.08 -11.68 -6.87
CA ASN A 223 6.54 -11.73 -6.63
C ASN A 223 6.98 -10.56 -5.75
N GLY A 224 6.55 -9.33 -6.08
CA GLY A 224 6.83 -8.13 -5.29
C GLY A 224 6.33 -8.24 -3.84
N ALA A 225 5.10 -8.69 -3.65
CA ALA A 225 4.52 -8.90 -2.32
C ALA A 225 5.32 -9.93 -1.49
N ASN A 226 5.78 -11.02 -2.11
CA ASN A 226 6.61 -12.02 -1.44
C ASN A 226 8.00 -11.46 -1.07
N VAL A 227 8.64 -10.66 -1.93
CA VAL A 227 9.90 -9.98 -1.60
C VAL A 227 9.70 -9.00 -0.44
N ILE A 228 8.60 -8.24 -0.42
CA ILE A 228 8.25 -7.34 0.69
C ILE A 228 8.06 -8.14 1.99
N ALA A 229 7.42 -9.31 1.93
CA ALA A 229 7.27 -10.18 3.10
C ALA A 229 8.62 -10.66 3.65
N LEU A 230 9.53 -11.09 2.78
CA LEU A 230 10.89 -11.53 3.16
C LEU A 230 11.68 -10.38 3.80
N LEU A 231 11.69 -9.20 3.19
CA LEU A 231 12.34 -8.02 3.77
C LEU A 231 11.71 -7.62 5.11
N GLY A 232 10.38 -7.68 5.19
CA GLY A 232 9.64 -7.42 6.43
C GLY A 232 9.99 -8.39 7.54
N ALA A 233 10.17 -9.67 7.24
CA ALA A 233 10.58 -10.69 8.19
C ALA A 233 11.98 -10.41 8.76
N VAL A 234 12.92 -10.01 7.91
CA VAL A 234 14.29 -9.63 8.34
C VAL A 234 14.26 -8.41 9.28
N VAL A 235 13.45 -7.39 8.96
CA VAL A 235 13.33 -6.17 9.79
C VAL A 235 12.58 -6.44 11.09
N ASN A 236 11.61 -7.36 11.09
CA ASN A 236 10.76 -7.68 12.25
C ASN A 236 11.46 -8.50 13.33
N GLN A 237 12.62 -9.09 13.04
CA GLN A 237 13.36 -9.88 14.00
C GLN A 237 14.16 -8.96 14.96
N PRO A 238 13.71 -8.76 16.21
CA PRO A 238 14.36 -7.83 17.14
C PRO A 238 15.68 -8.36 17.71
N ARG A 239 15.96 -9.64 17.53
CA ARG A 239 17.19 -10.31 17.99
C ARG A 239 17.77 -11.02 16.79
N GLY A 240 18.89 -10.51 16.30
CA GLY A 240 19.63 -10.91 15.11
C GLY A 240 19.23 -12.27 14.53
N SER A 241 18.92 -12.29 13.27
CA SER A 241 18.49 -13.53 12.62
C SER A 241 19.43 -14.67 13.01
N GLY A 242 18.91 -15.76 13.52
CA GLY A 242 19.72 -16.96 13.79
C GLY A 242 20.58 -17.40 12.60
N LEU A 243 20.23 -16.96 11.38
CA LEU A 243 21.03 -17.05 10.17
C LEU A 243 22.39 -16.31 10.27
N PHE A 244 22.42 -15.09 10.83
CA PHE A 244 23.69 -14.36 11.01
C PHE A 244 24.54 -14.99 12.13
N CYS A 245 23.90 -15.47 13.21
CA CYS A 245 24.61 -16.20 14.25
C CYS A 245 25.15 -17.53 13.74
N SER A 246 24.38 -18.30 12.95
CA SER A 246 24.83 -19.58 12.40
C SER A 246 25.95 -19.41 11.36
N LEU A 247 25.92 -18.37 10.52
CA LEU A 247 27.00 -18.05 9.59
C LEU A 247 28.27 -17.57 10.29
N ALA A 248 28.12 -16.76 11.34
CA ALA A 248 29.26 -16.31 12.16
C ALA A 248 29.87 -17.48 12.96
N GLU A 249 29.04 -18.39 13.44
CA GLU A 249 29.46 -19.58 14.16
C GLU A 249 30.10 -20.61 13.25
N GLN A 250 29.56 -20.83 12.04
CA GLN A 250 30.20 -21.65 11.00
C GLN A 250 31.53 -21.07 10.52
N SER A 251 31.65 -19.74 10.44
CA SER A 251 32.92 -19.07 10.11
C SER A 251 33.96 -19.24 11.22
N ARG A 252 33.56 -19.20 12.49
CA ARG A 252 34.43 -19.45 13.64
C ARG A 252 34.87 -20.90 13.70
N LEU A 253 33.99 -21.86 13.48
CA LEU A 253 34.31 -23.29 13.44
C LEU A 253 35.28 -23.62 12.32
N ARG A 254 35.13 -23.05 11.13
CA ARG A 254 36.10 -23.20 10.03
C ARG A 254 37.46 -22.56 10.30
N ALA A 255 37.52 -21.48 11.08
CA ALA A 255 38.77 -20.82 11.46
C ALA A 255 39.54 -21.63 12.53
N THR A 256 38.89 -22.48 13.33
CA THR A 256 39.52 -23.33 14.33
C THR A 256 39.99 -24.68 13.78
N GLU A 257 39.54 -25.07 12.56
CA GLU A 257 39.96 -26.33 11.91
C GLU A 257 41.15 -26.14 10.94
N SER A 258 41.89 -25.07 11.01
CA SER A 258 43.12 -24.88 10.24
C SER A 258 44.19 -25.88 10.77
N PRO A 259 44.66 -26.85 9.95
CA PRO A 259 45.63 -27.83 10.44
C PRO A 259 46.95 -27.13 10.75
N LEU A 260 47.41 -27.39 11.99
CA LEU A 260 48.79 -27.12 12.37
C LEU A 260 49.72 -27.80 11.35
N ARG A 261 50.40 -26.98 10.56
CA ARG A 261 51.54 -27.43 9.74
C ARG A 261 52.64 -27.83 10.73
N THR A 262 52.81 -29.15 10.87
CA THR A 262 54.02 -29.69 11.45
C THR A 262 55.21 -29.37 10.57
N ALA A 263 56.17 -28.72 11.14
CA ALA A 263 57.52 -28.54 10.58
C ALA A 263 58.29 -29.87 10.61
#